data_d695076b5feba8f8f155b04addb1390f
#
_entry.id   d695076b5feba8f8f155b04addb1390f
#
_cell.length_a   1.000
_cell.length_b   1.000
_cell.length_c   1.000
_cell.angle_alpha   90.00
_cell.angle_beta   90.00
_cell.angle_gamma   90.00
#
_symmetry.space_group_name_H-M   'P 1'
#
loop_
_entity.id
_entity.type
_entity.pdbx_description
1 polymer ?
#
loop_
_entity_poly.entity_id
_entity_poly.type
_entity_poly.pdbx_seq_one_letter_code
_entity_poly.pdbx_strand_id
1 'polypeptide(L)'
;MEKVAEGVWLLRADTRDVMNVYFLEDGDGVVQFDAGTKGMTKKVRAAAERLGGLKRIVLGHAHADHRGTAPALGVPVLCHPDEVVHAEHDSPFWTYLDLGQLPAPARWVFRPLLRRWDGGPVKIDATVSEGDEIAGFRVLHFPGHAPGLIGLWRESDRLALVSDVIYTIDSTKLGKPLPAGEASVPHPAWGWDHAKAKNSVRRLAALEPATVCAGHEAPLRGENLRATLERAADKY
;
A
#
# COMPACT_ATOMS: atom_id res chain seq x y z
N MET A 1 2.82 7.84 -15.39
CA MET A 1 3.29 6.49 -15.07
C MET A 1 4.81 6.51 -15.16
N GLU A 2 5.50 6.02 -14.16
CA GLU A 2 6.96 6.01 -13.98
C GLU A 2 7.45 4.56 -13.95
N LYS A 3 8.54 4.21 -14.65
CA LYS A 3 9.20 2.92 -14.50
C LYS A 3 10.08 2.99 -13.24
N VAL A 4 9.76 2.19 -12.23
CA VAL A 4 10.47 2.16 -10.94
C VAL A 4 11.67 1.23 -11.00
N ALA A 5 11.49 0.08 -11.60
CA ALA A 5 12.49 -0.96 -11.82
C ALA A 5 12.11 -1.78 -13.06
N GLU A 6 12.93 -2.75 -13.43
CA GLU A 6 12.60 -3.66 -14.54
C GLU A 6 11.30 -4.41 -14.22
N GLY A 7 10.34 -4.38 -15.18
CA GLY A 7 9.02 -4.97 -15.03
C GLY A 7 8.12 -4.34 -13.96
N VAL A 8 8.45 -3.13 -13.46
CA VAL A 8 7.66 -2.45 -12.41
C VAL A 8 7.38 -1.00 -12.76
N TRP A 9 6.10 -0.64 -12.79
CA TRP A 9 5.64 0.73 -13.02
C TRP A 9 4.82 1.26 -11.86
N LEU A 10 4.99 2.53 -11.57
CA LEU A 10 4.24 3.30 -10.59
C LEU A 10 3.28 4.25 -11.30
N LEU A 11 2.01 4.20 -10.93
CA LEU A 11 1.03 5.22 -11.20
C LEU A 11 0.73 5.99 -9.91
N ARG A 12 1.13 7.25 -9.86
CA ARG A 12 0.69 8.18 -8.80
C ARG A 12 -0.52 8.97 -9.26
N ALA A 13 -1.50 9.08 -8.42
CA ALA A 13 -2.70 9.84 -8.72
C ALA A 13 -3.45 10.24 -7.44
N ASP A 14 -4.67 10.75 -7.63
CA ASP A 14 -5.52 11.37 -6.64
C ASP A 14 -5.03 12.76 -6.19
N THR A 15 -5.59 13.26 -5.11
CA THR A 15 -5.29 14.61 -4.63
C THR A 15 -3.81 14.74 -4.31
N ARG A 16 -3.12 15.64 -5.04
CA ARG A 16 -1.67 15.90 -4.94
C ARG A 16 -0.75 14.75 -5.35
N ASP A 17 -1.28 13.74 -6.08
CA ASP A 17 -0.52 12.56 -6.54
C ASP A 17 0.17 11.78 -5.41
N VAL A 18 -0.45 11.72 -4.22
CA VAL A 18 0.13 11.04 -3.05
C VAL A 18 -0.21 9.55 -2.98
N MET A 19 -1.20 9.06 -3.76
CA MET A 19 -1.61 7.65 -3.73
C MET A 19 -0.91 6.86 -4.82
N ASN A 20 -0.34 5.74 -4.45
CA ASN A 20 0.44 4.87 -5.32
C ASN A 20 -0.33 3.60 -5.71
N VAL A 21 -0.19 3.20 -6.97
CA VAL A 21 -0.58 1.89 -7.50
C VAL A 21 0.60 1.37 -8.31
N TYR A 22 0.98 0.12 -8.09
CA TYR A 22 2.08 -0.51 -8.81
C TYR A 22 1.56 -1.55 -9.79
N PHE A 23 2.17 -1.62 -10.97
CA PHE A 23 1.93 -2.64 -11.97
C PHE A 23 3.20 -3.47 -12.15
N LEU A 24 3.06 -4.78 -12.07
CA LEU A 24 4.12 -5.77 -12.19
C LEU A 24 3.90 -6.57 -13.46
N GLU A 25 4.90 -6.66 -14.30
CA GLU A 25 4.87 -7.52 -15.50
C GLU A 25 4.60 -8.97 -15.10
N ASP A 26 3.65 -9.61 -15.81
CA ASP A 26 3.29 -11.01 -15.61
C ASP A 26 2.90 -11.63 -16.96
N GLY A 27 3.90 -12.04 -17.72
CA GLY A 27 3.73 -12.54 -19.08
C GLY A 27 3.25 -11.46 -20.05
N ASP A 28 2.06 -11.63 -20.60
CA ASP A 28 1.45 -10.73 -21.61
C ASP A 28 0.64 -9.58 -21.02
N GLY A 29 0.58 -9.45 -19.68
CA GLY A 29 -0.16 -8.40 -18.97
C GLY A 29 0.50 -8.03 -17.67
N VAL A 30 -0.29 -7.48 -16.74
CA VAL A 30 0.21 -7.02 -15.45
C VAL A 30 -0.62 -7.50 -14.27
N VAL A 31 0.06 -7.69 -13.13
CA VAL A 31 -0.54 -7.74 -11.81
C VAL A 31 -0.50 -6.33 -11.20
N GLN A 32 -1.59 -5.90 -10.60
CA GLN A 32 -1.64 -4.64 -9.86
C GLN A 32 -1.43 -4.92 -8.36
N PHE A 33 -0.52 -4.17 -7.74
CA PHE A 33 -0.33 -4.17 -6.29
C PHE A 33 -0.88 -2.86 -5.71
N ASP A 34 -1.82 -2.99 -4.77
CA ASP A 34 -2.76 -1.98 -4.29
C ASP A 34 -3.68 -1.41 -5.39
N ALA A 35 -4.89 -1.03 -4.99
CA ALA A 35 -5.88 -0.60 -5.95
C ALA A 35 -6.16 0.91 -5.94
N GLY A 36 -5.50 1.65 -5.05
CA GLY A 36 -5.69 3.08 -4.98
C GLY A 36 -7.11 3.49 -4.56
N THR A 37 -7.42 4.78 -4.73
CA THR A 37 -8.75 5.32 -4.44
C THR A 37 -9.71 5.12 -5.61
N LYS A 38 -11.03 5.11 -5.33
CA LYS A 38 -12.09 5.02 -6.35
C LYS A 38 -11.91 6.01 -7.51
N GLY A 39 -11.43 7.21 -7.20
CA GLY A 39 -11.20 8.27 -8.20
C GLY A 39 -10.16 7.91 -9.26
N MET A 40 -9.29 6.96 -8.99
CA MET A 40 -8.22 6.53 -9.89
C MET A 40 -8.66 5.53 -10.97
N THR A 41 -9.88 4.98 -10.91
CA THR A 41 -10.35 3.87 -11.76
C THR A 41 -10.04 4.05 -13.25
N LYS A 42 -10.34 5.22 -13.83
CA LYS A 42 -10.09 5.49 -15.25
C LYS A 42 -8.59 5.50 -15.59
N LYS A 43 -7.77 6.10 -14.72
CA LYS A 43 -6.32 6.18 -14.90
C LYS A 43 -5.66 4.80 -14.77
N VAL A 44 -6.11 4.01 -13.78
CA VAL A 44 -5.64 2.63 -13.54
C VAL A 44 -5.96 1.74 -14.74
N ARG A 45 -7.21 1.76 -15.24
CA ARG A 45 -7.61 0.99 -16.41
C ARG A 45 -6.77 1.33 -17.63
N ALA A 46 -6.63 2.61 -17.96
CA ALA A 46 -5.84 3.07 -19.10
C ALA A 46 -4.34 2.76 -18.95
N ALA A 47 -3.80 2.75 -17.73
CA ALA A 47 -2.42 2.36 -17.47
C ALA A 47 -2.20 0.86 -17.70
N ALA A 48 -3.09 0.02 -17.16
CA ALA A 48 -3.05 -1.42 -17.34
C ALA A 48 -3.19 -1.83 -18.82
N GLU A 49 -4.10 -1.20 -19.56
CA GLU A 49 -4.28 -1.45 -21.00
C GLU A 49 -2.99 -1.18 -21.80
N ARG A 50 -2.24 -0.12 -21.46
CA ARG A 50 -0.94 0.17 -22.10
C ARG A 50 0.15 -0.86 -21.78
N LEU A 51 -0.03 -1.64 -20.73
CA LEU A 51 0.91 -2.66 -20.26
C LEU A 51 0.43 -4.08 -20.61
N GLY A 52 -0.49 -4.26 -21.56
CA GLY A 52 -0.96 -5.56 -22.01
C GLY A 52 -2.26 -6.03 -21.35
N GLY A 53 -2.80 -5.29 -20.39
CA GLY A 53 -4.05 -5.59 -19.70
C GLY A 53 -3.85 -6.05 -18.25
N LEU A 54 -4.87 -5.82 -17.42
CA LEU A 54 -4.87 -6.21 -16.01
C LEU A 54 -5.30 -7.65 -15.86
N LYS A 55 -4.48 -8.49 -15.23
CA LYS A 55 -4.77 -9.91 -14.96
C LYS A 55 -5.43 -10.12 -13.61
N ARG A 56 -4.93 -9.47 -12.58
CA ARG A 56 -5.41 -9.57 -11.20
C ARG A 56 -4.93 -8.41 -10.35
N ILE A 57 -5.54 -8.24 -9.19
CA ILE A 57 -5.15 -7.26 -8.17
C ILE A 57 -4.68 -8.03 -6.93
N VAL A 58 -3.61 -7.57 -6.32
CA VAL A 58 -3.15 -8.00 -4.99
C VAL A 58 -3.23 -6.79 -4.07
N LEU A 59 -4.08 -6.84 -3.06
CA LEU A 59 -4.18 -5.79 -2.05
C LEU A 59 -3.09 -5.99 -1.00
N GLY A 60 -2.31 -4.96 -0.75
CA GLY A 60 -1.39 -4.91 0.39
C GLY A 60 -2.16 -4.98 1.70
N HIS A 61 -3.29 -4.27 1.77
CA HIS A 61 -4.28 -4.32 2.85
C HIS A 61 -5.62 -3.72 2.40
N ALA A 62 -6.65 -3.73 3.26
CA ALA A 62 -8.02 -3.43 2.88
C ALA A 62 -8.53 -2.01 3.22
N HIS A 63 -7.65 -1.02 3.47
CA HIS A 63 -8.10 0.35 3.65
C HIS A 63 -8.74 0.93 2.38
N ALA A 64 -9.63 1.90 2.55
CA ALA A 64 -10.44 2.49 1.48
C ALA A 64 -9.64 3.05 0.29
N ASP A 65 -8.47 3.58 0.56
CA ASP A 65 -7.55 4.16 -0.43
C ASP A 65 -6.65 3.11 -1.11
N HIS A 66 -6.62 1.87 -0.61
CA HIS A 66 -5.90 0.75 -1.20
C HIS A 66 -6.80 -0.26 -1.92
N ARG A 67 -8.12 -0.25 -1.65
CA ARG A 67 -9.10 -1.14 -2.32
C ARG A 67 -10.03 -0.42 -3.32
N GLY A 68 -9.94 0.90 -3.42
CA GLY A 68 -10.95 1.77 -4.00
C GLY A 68 -11.29 1.53 -5.47
N THR A 69 -10.34 1.13 -6.33
CA THR A 69 -10.64 0.81 -7.74
C THR A 69 -11.05 -0.64 -7.96
N ALA A 70 -10.71 -1.55 -7.04
CA ALA A 70 -10.85 -2.99 -7.24
C ALA A 70 -12.28 -3.43 -7.65
N PRO A 71 -13.39 -2.94 -7.03
CA PRO A 71 -14.73 -3.36 -7.40
C PRO A 71 -15.11 -3.03 -8.86
N ALA A 72 -14.46 -2.02 -9.45
CA ALA A 72 -14.81 -1.52 -10.79
C ALA A 72 -13.93 -2.10 -11.91
N LEU A 73 -12.89 -2.86 -11.59
CA LEU A 73 -11.93 -3.33 -12.60
C LEU A 73 -12.28 -4.69 -13.20
N GLY A 74 -13.07 -5.52 -12.49
CA GLY A 74 -13.64 -6.76 -13.03
C GLY A 74 -12.60 -7.88 -13.24
N VAL A 75 -11.54 -7.90 -12.46
CA VAL A 75 -10.50 -8.95 -12.47
C VAL A 75 -10.43 -9.60 -11.08
N PRO A 76 -9.85 -10.81 -10.95
CA PRO A 76 -9.67 -11.45 -9.66
C PRO A 76 -8.88 -10.57 -8.67
N VAL A 77 -9.32 -10.56 -7.41
CA VAL A 77 -8.67 -9.81 -6.32
C VAL A 77 -8.17 -10.78 -5.26
N LEU A 78 -6.92 -10.59 -4.85
CA LEU A 78 -6.24 -11.38 -3.84
C LEU A 78 -5.83 -10.47 -2.66
N CYS A 79 -5.87 -11.03 -1.45
CA CYS A 79 -5.31 -10.38 -0.26
C CYS A 79 -4.84 -11.44 0.75
N HIS A 80 -4.24 -11.00 1.85
CA HIS A 80 -3.95 -11.88 2.98
C HIS A 80 -5.25 -12.40 3.61
N PRO A 81 -5.30 -13.63 4.16
CA PRO A 81 -6.49 -14.17 4.83
C PRO A 81 -7.09 -13.23 5.89
N ASP A 82 -6.24 -12.57 6.69
CA ASP A 82 -6.68 -11.65 7.74
C ASP A 82 -7.28 -10.32 7.23
N GLU A 83 -7.20 -10.06 5.92
CA GLU A 83 -7.82 -8.87 5.28
C GLU A 83 -9.16 -9.18 4.60
N VAL A 84 -9.53 -10.43 4.43
CA VAL A 84 -10.74 -10.82 3.69
C VAL A 84 -11.99 -10.15 4.27
N VAL A 85 -12.21 -10.27 5.58
CA VAL A 85 -13.38 -9.69 6.25
C VAL A 85 -13.43 -8.16 6.10
N HIS A 86 -12.26 -7.51 6.07
CA HIS A 86 -12.15 -6.06 5.91
C HIS A 86 -12.38 -5.62 4.46
N ALA A 87 -11.86 -6.40 3.49
CA ALA A 87 -12.04 -6.13 2.07
C ALA A 87 -13.49 -6.31 1.62
N GLU A 88 -14.17 -7.34 2.13
CA GLU A 88 -15.56 -7.68 1.75
C GLU A 88 -16.62 -6.87 2.52
N HIS A 89 -16.23 -6.10 3.53
CA HIS A 89 -17.17 -5.26 4.27
C HIS A 89 -17.55 -4.01 3.47
N ASP A 90 -18.80 -3.62 3.53
CA ASP A 90 -19.35 -2.49 2.77
C ASP A 90 -19.08 -1.10 3.38
N SER A 91 -18.50 -1.04 4.59
CA SER A 91 -18.14 0.22 5.24
C SER A 91 -16.62 0.45 5.23
N PRO A 92 -16.13 1.62 4.77
CA PRO A 92 -14.71 1.97 4.83
C PRO A 92 -14.19 2.19 6.26
N PHE A 93 -15.10 2.21 7.25
CA PHE A 93 -14.78 2.35 8.67
C PHE A 93 -14.76 1.01 9.42
N TRP A 94 -15.11 -0.07 8.76
CA TRP A 94 -15.01 -1.42 9.29
C TRP A 94 -13.57 -1.93 9.13
N THR A 95 -12.68 -1.25 9.79
CA THR A 95 -11.27 -1.61 9.85
C THR A 95 -10.77 -1.26 11.26
N TYR A 96 -9.50 -1.39 11.47
CA TYR A 96 -8.79 -1.07 12.70
C TYR A 96 -8.46 0.42 12.85
N LEU A 97 -9.14 1.32 12.13
CA LEU A 97 -8.95 2.77 12.21
C LEU A 97 -9.49 3.32 13.53
N ASP A 98 -8.66 4.05 14.27
CA ASP A 98 -9.09 4.83 15.43
C ASP A 98 -8.91 6.33 15.17
N LEU A 99 -9.81 6.90 14.39
CA LEU A 99 -9.81 8.33 14.10
C LEU A 99 -9.94 9.20 15.37
N GLY A 100 -10.31 8.62 16.51
CA GLY A 100 -10.36 9.31 17.80
C GLY A 100 -9.00 9.84 18.24
N GLN A 101 -7.92 9.21 17.83
CA GLN A 101 -6.54 9.61 18.10
C GLN A 101 -6.07 10.82 17.28
N LEU A 102 -6.82 11.22 16.25
CA LEU A 102 -6.50 12.41 15.46
C LEU A 102 -7.07 13.68 16.13
N PRO A 103 -6.42 14.84 15.94
CA PRO A 103 -6.99 16.14 16.29
C PRO A 103 -8.38 16.34 15.67
N ALA A 104 -9.29 17.02 16.39
CA ALA A 104 -10.66 17.19 15.93
C ALA A 104 -10.81 17.71 14.49
N PRO A 105 -10.06 18.74 14.02
CA PRO A 105 -10.14 19.20 12.64
C PRO A 105 -9.79 18.11 11.63
N ALA A 106 -8.78 17.27 11.89
CA ALA A 106 -8.39 16.18 11.00
C ALA A 106 -9.51 15.12 10.87
N ARG A 107 -10.17 14.75 11.97
CA ARG A 107 -11.32 13.82 11.94
C ARG A 107 -12.44 14.27 11.01
N TRP A 108 -12.78 15.56 11.04
CA TRP A 108 -13.81 16.13 10.18
C TRP A 108 -13.44 16.05 8.69
N VAL A 109 -12.16 16.18 8.36
CA VAL A 109 -11.68 16.11 6.98
C VAL A 109 -11.57 14.64 6.50
N PHE A 110 -11.02 13.74 7.31
CA PHE A 110 -10.78 12.37 6.87
C PHE A 110 -12.04 11.53 6.73
N ARG A 111 -13.08 11.73 7.53
CA ARG A 111 -14.34 10.97 7.41
C ARG A 111 -14.99 11.05 6.03
N PRO A 112 -15.22 12.24 5.42
CA PRO A 112 -15.75 12.31 4.06
C PRO A 112 -14.74 11.83 3.01
N LEU A 113 -13.43 11.99 3.23
CA LEU A 113 -12.40 11.50 2.31
C LEU A 113 -12.41 9.97 2.23
N LEU A 114 -12.43 9.26 3.35
CA LEU A 114 -12.50 7.79 3.37
C LEU A 114 -13.70 7.28 2.57
N ARG A 115 -14.89 7.90 2.73
CA ARG A 115 -16.07 7.56 1.91
C ARG A 115 -15.89 7.84 0.43
N ARG A 116 -15.18 8.90 0.08
CA ARG A 116 -14.91 9.28 -1.32
C ARG A 116 -13.88 8.34 -1.96
N TRP A 117 -12.92 7.87 -1.19
CA TRP A 117 -11.85 6.98 -1.66
C TRP A 117 -12.34 5.55 -1.86
N ASP A 118 -13.30 5.12 -1.04
CA ASP A 118 -13.83 3.76 -1.05
C ASP A 118 -14.66 3.46 -2.29
N GLY A 119 -14.37 2.32 -2.92
CA GLY A 119 -15.12 1.78 -4.05
C GLY A 119 -16.31 0.91 -3.65
N GLY A 120 -16.42 0.58 -2.36
CA GLY A 120 -17.34 -0.40 -1.81
C GLY A 120 -16.66 -1.74 -1.51
N PRO A 121 -17.44 -2.76 -1.14
CA PRO A 121 -16.91 -4.08 -0.83
C PRO A 121 -16.21 -4.72 -2.02
N VAL A 122 -15.15 -5.44 -1.74
CA VAL A 122 -14.32 -6.13 -2.72
C VAL A 122 -14.43 -7.63 -2.47
N LYS A 123 -15.05 -8.36 -3.38
CA LYS A 123 -15.03 -9.83 -3.32
C LYS A 123 -13.59 -10.31 -3.47
N ILE A 124 -13.16 -11.16 -2.55
CA ILE A 124 -11.84 -11.80 -2.62
C ILE A 124 -11.96 -13.16 -3.31
N ASP A 125 -11.20 -13.33 -4.38
CA ASP A 125 -11.26 -14.56 -5.19
C ASP A 125 -10.24 -15.60 -4.72
N ALA A 126 -9.13 -15.18 -4.11
CA ALA A 126 -8.12 -16.06 -3.50
C ALA A 126 -7.33 -15.33 -2.43
N THR A 127 -6.64 -16.07 -1.58
CA THR A 127 -5.75 -15.51 -0.56
C THR A 127 -4.29 -15.79 -0.91
N VAL A 128 -3.42 -14.90 -0.42
CA VAL A 128 -1.96 -15.04 -0.51
C VAL A 128 -1.35 -14.86 0.88
N SER A 129 -0.31 -15.62 1.15
CA SER A 129 0.36 -15.64 2.44
C SER A 129 1.88 -15.49 2.28
N GLU A 130 2.57 -15.32 3.38
CA GLU A 130 4.03 -15.26 3.40
C GLU A 130 4.66 -16.46 2.70
N GLY A 131 5.61 -16.18 1.80
CA GLY A 131 6.32 -17.18 1.02
C GLY A 131 5.72 -17.46 -0.37
N ASP A 132 4.47 -17.07 -0.61
CA ASP A 132 3.87 -17.16 -1.93
C ASP A 132 4.62 -16.27 -2.94
N GLU A 133 4.46 -16.56 -4.23
CA GLU A 133 5.08 -15.80 -5.30
C GLU A 133 4.05 -15.08 -6.17
N ILE A 134 4.28 -13.80 -6.42
CA ILE A 134 3.45 -12.94 -7.27
C ILE A 134 4.34 -12.22 -8.28
N ALA A 135 4.21 -12.54 -9.56
CA ALA A 135 4.94 -11.86 -10.66
C ALA A 135 6.45 -11.75 -10.38
N GLY A 136 7.09 -12.83 -9.89
CA GLY A 136 8.51 -12.86 -9.57
C GLY A 136 8.90 -12.19 -8.23
N PHE A 137 7.92 -11.82 -7.42
CA PHE A 137 8.13 -11.29 -6.08
C PHE A 137 7.67 -12.29 -5.02
N ARG A 138 8.42 -12.41 -3.94
CA ARG A 138 8.02 -13.15 -2.75
C ARG A 138 7.10 -12.29 -1.88
N VAL A 139 5.97 -12.84 -1.47
CA VAL A 139 5.07 -12.23 -0.50
C VAL A 139 5.71 -12.27 0.89
N LEU A 140 5.71 -11.12 1.58
CA LEU A 140 6.14 -11.00 2.98
C LEU A 140 5.00 -10.41 3.82
N HIS A 141 4.77 -10.97 4.99
CA HIS A 141 3.75 -10.50 5.93
C HIS A 141 4.34 -9.45 6.89
N PHE A 142 3.73 -8.28 6.93
CA PHE A 142 4.16 -7.12 7.74
C PHE A 142 3.02 -6.62 8.64
N PRO A 143 2.56 -7.42 9.62
CA PRO A 143 1.41 -7.03 10.45
C PRO A 143 1.72 -5.79 11.30
N GLY A 144 0.67 -4.98 11.55
CA GLY A 144 0.78 -3.83 12.44
C GLY A 144 -0.08 -2.64 12.00
N HIS A 145 0.15 -2.06 10.82
CA HIS A 145 -0.79 -1.11 10.24
C HIS A 145 -2.13 -1.80 9.93
N ALA A 146 -2.07 -2.97 9.36
CA ALA A 146 -3.19 -3.88 9.19
C ALA A 146 -2.83 -5.29 9.69
N PRO A 147 -3.80 -6.12 10.14
CA PRO A 147 -3.53 -7.49 10.56
C PRO A 147 -2.88 -8.32 9.46
N GLY A 148 -3.39 -8.23 8.25
CA GLY A 148 -2.93 -8.95 7.08
C GLY A 148 -2.12 -8.10 6.08
N LEU A 149 -1.48 -7.02 6.53
CA LEU A 149 -0.64 -6.22 5.64
C LEU A 149 0.49 -7.06 5.05
N ILE A 150 0.56 -7.11 3.73
CA ILE A 150 1.62 -7.77 2.99
C ILE A 150 2.42 -6.78 2.15
N GLY A 151 3.66 -7.15 1.88
CA GLY A 151 4.52 -6.52 0.89
C GLY A 151 5.06 -7.56 -0.08
N LEU A 152 5.66 -7.10 -1.15
CA LEU A 152 6.27 -7.89 -2.19
C LEU A 152 7.78 -7.59 -2.25
N TRP A 153 8.60 -8.63 -2.17
CA TRP A 153 10.05 -8.54 -2.15
C TRP A 153 10.70 -9.23 -3.34
N ARG A 154 11.57 -8.53 -4.04
CA ARG A 154 12.39 -9.09 -5.10
C ARG A 154 13.87 -8.98 -4.72
N GLU A 155 14.48 -10.16 -4.50
CA GLU A 155 15.87 -10.29 -4.01
C GLU A 155 16.88 -9.76 -5.02
N SER A 156 16.67 -10.01 -6.31
CA SER A 156 17.66 -9.77 -7.37
C SER A 156 18.11 -8.30 -7.48
N ASP A 157 17.22 -7.35 -7.16
CA ASP A 157 17.49 -5.91 -7.17
C ASP A 157 17.16 -5.23 -5.83
N ARG A 158 16.85 -6.03 -4.80
CA ARG A 158 16.47 -5.59 -3.45
C ARG A 158 15.36 -4.54 -3.47
N LEU A 159 14.34 -4.81 -4.29
CA LEU A 159 13.15 -3.98 -4.42
C LEU A 159 12.05 -4.49 -3.48
N ALA A 160 11.53 -3.61 -2.64
CA ALA A 160 10.40 -3.86 -1.77
C ALA A 160 9.21 -2.96 -2.14
N LEU A 161 8.07 -3.57 -2.47
CA LEU A 161 6.76 -2.91 -2.57
C LEU A 161 6.04 -3.19 -1.26
N VAL A 162 5.77 -2.18 -0.45
CA VAL A 162 5.45 -2.41 0.96
C VAL A 162 4.09 -1.83 1.41
N SER A 163 3.31 -1.26 0.46
CA SER A 163 2.05 -0.61 0.84
C SER A 163 2.28 0.32 2.05
N ASP A 164 1.54 0.17 3.13
CA ASP A 164 1.58 1.03 4.32
C ASP A 164 2.39 0.45 5.49
N VAL A 165 3.44 -0.32 5.20
CA VAL A 165 4.44 -0.69 6.23
C VAL A 165 5.17 0.57 6.73
N ILE A 166 5.46 1.50 5.82
CA ILE A 166 6.03 2.81 6.11
C ILE A 166 5.21 3.92 5.44
N TYR A 167 5.31 5.11 5.99
CA TYR A 167 4.86 6.34 5.37
C TYR A 167 6.04 7.22 4.97
N THR A 168 5.94 7.81 3.80
CA THR A 168 6.78 8.93 3.31
C THR A 168 6.01 10.24 3.34
N ILE A 169 4.84 10.23 3.98
CA ILE A 169 3.97 11.38 4.22
C ILE A 169 3.70 11.57 5.72
N ASP A 170 3.39 12.80 6.11
CA ASP A 170 2.82 13.11 7.43
C ASP A 170 1.29 12.99 7.35
N SER A 171 0.77 11.85 7.78
CA SER A 171 -0.67 11.56 7.75
C SER A 171 -1.50 12.43 8.71
N THR A 172 -0.86 13.09 9.68
CA THR A 172 -1.52 14.05 10.59
C THR A 172 -1.68 15.43 9.95
N LYS A 173 -0.91 15.73 8.90
CA LYS A 173 -0.91 16.98 8.13
C LYS A 173 -1.47 16.79 6.70
N LEU A 174 -2.55 16.03 6.57
CA LEU A 174 -3.25 15.79 5.29
C LEU A 174 -2.33 15.24 4.18
N GLY A 175 -1.44 14.33 4.54
CA GLY A 175 -0.55 13.67 3.59
C GLY A 175 0.55 14.60 3.04
N LYS A 176 1.00 15.60 3.79
CA LYS A 176 2.16 16.39 3.41
C LYS A 176 3.39 15.49 3.29
N PRO A 177 4.15 15.52 2.19
CA PRO A 177 5.38 14.74 2.05
C PRO A 177 6.34 14.98 3.22
N LEU A 178 6.99 13.93 3.69
CA LEU A 178 8.13 14.03 4.58
C LEU A 178 9.35 14.58 3.82
N PRO A 179 10.37 15.09 4.52
CA PRO A 179 11.63 15.42 3.88
C PRO A 179 12.20 14.26 3.05
N ALA A 180 12.85 14.57 1.94
CA ALA A 180 13.40 13.56 1.06
C ALA A 180 14.34 12.61 1.82
N GLY A 181 14.16 11.31 1.64
CA GLY A 181 14.94 10.27 2.32
C GLY A 181 14.49 9.98 3.75
N GLU A 182 13.37 10.55 4.23
CA GLU A 182 12.77 10.22 5.52
C GLU A 182 11.57 9.28 5.36
N ALA A 183 11.37 8.48 6.41
CA ALA A 183 10.21 7.62 6.56
C ALA A 183 9.69 7.66 8.00
N SER A 184 8.45 7.26 8.19
CA SER A 184 7.85 7.06 9.51
C SER A 184 7.05 5.77 9.57
N VAL A 185 6.85 5.24 10.77
CA VAL A 185 5.80 4.26 11.03
C VAL A 185 4.44 4.98 10.85
N PRO A 186 3.41 4.34 10.30
CA PRO A 186 2.07 4.89 10.26
C PRO A 186 1.60 5.35 11.65
N HIS A 187 0.92 6.50 11.71
CA HIS A 187 0.37 7.02 12.98
C HIS A 187 -0.64 6.01 13.56
N PRO A 188 -0.69 5.78 14.89
CA PRO A 188 -1.58 4.79 15.51
C PRO A 188 -3.08 4.93 15.15
N ALA A 189 -3.53 6.14 14.83
CA ALA A 189 -4.90 6.38 14.35
C ALA A 189 -5.27 5.63 13.06
N TRP A 190 -4.27 5.23 12.29
CA TRP A 190 -4.42 4.56 11.01
C TRP A 190 -4.08 3.07 11.08
N GLY A 191 -3.75 2.53 12.24
CA GLY A 191 -3.25 1.18 12.37
C GLY A 191 -3.90 0.34 13.46
N TRP A 192 -3.69 -0.96 13.33
CA TRP A 192 -4.21 -1.97 14.25
C TRP A 192 -3.34 -2.12 15.51
N ASP A 193 -2.03 -2.28 15.34
CA ASP A 193 -1.07 -2.54 16.43
C ASP A 193 0.26 -1.83 16.13
N HIS A 194 0.49 -0.72 16.83
CA HIS A 194 1.65 0.12 16.58
C HIS A 194 2.99 -0.56 16.93
N ALA A 195 3.01 -1.44 17.93
CA ALA A 195 4.21 -2.18 18.29
C ALA A 195 4.60 -3.19 17.20
N LYS A 196 3.60 -3.90 16.65
CA LYS A 196 3.82 -4.78 15.50
C LYS A 196 4.24 -3.99 14.26
N ALA A 197 3.64 -2.81 14.01
CA ALA A 197 4.04 -1.94 12.90
C ALA A 197 5.52 -1.56 12.98
N LYS A 198 6.02 -1.16 14.15
CA LYS A 198 7.47 -0.93 14.38
C LYS A 198 8.32 -2.16 14.10
N ASN A 199 7.88 -3.34 14.52
CA ASN A 199 8.60 -4.59 14.27
C ASN A 199 8.62 -4.94 12.76
N SER A 200 7.53 -4.68 12.05
CA SER A 200 7.44 -4.84 10.60
C SER A 200 8.40 -3.91 9.86
N VAL A 201 8.54 -2.66 10.32
CA VAL A 201 9.55 -1.74 9.76
C VAL A 201 10.97 -2.22 10.04
N ARG A 202 11.28 -2.74 11.25
CA ARG A 202 12.59 -3.34 11.54
C ARG A 202 12.86 -4.58 10.69
N ARG A 203 11.83 -5.41 10.47
CA ARG A 203 11.92 -6.54 9.56
C ARG A 203 12.25 -6.11 8.13
N LEU A 204 11.58 -5.06 7.63
CA LEU A 204 11.89 -4.47 6.33
C LEU A 204 13.33 -3.94 6.27
N ALA A 205 13.79 -3.27 7.32
CA ALA A 205 15.17 -2.78 7.42
C ALA A 205 16.21 -3.91 7.33
N ALA A 206 15.93 -5.06 7.94
CA ALA A 206 16.80 -6.23 7.91
C ALA A 206 16.96 -6.87 6.53
N LEU A 207 16.06 -6.61 5.58
CA LEU A 207 16.20 -7.01 4.18
C LEU A 207 17.21 -6.16 3.40
N GLU A 208 17.67 -5.05 3.96
CA GLU A 208 18.58 -4.09 3.34
C GLU A 208 18.13 -3.65 1.92
N PRO A 209 16.89 -3.18 1.77
CA PRO A 209 16.35 -2.83 0.45
C PRO A 209 17.17 -1.73 -0.22
N ALA A 210 17.32 -1.80 -1.54
CA ALA A 210 17.90 -0.73 -2.35
C ALA A 210 16.82 0.29 -2.78
N THR A 211 15.57 -0.17 -2.89
CA THR A 211 14.42 0.66 -3.19
C THR A 211 13.23 0.19 -2.38
N VAL A 212 12.52 1.13 -1.73
CA VAL A 212 11.27 0.87 -1.01
C VAL A 212 10.14 1.68 -1.62
N CYS A 213 9.11 0.99 -2.07
CA CYS A 213 7.92 1.51 -2.71
C CYS A 213 6.75 1.44 -1.73
N ALA A 214 6.45 2.54 -1.05
CA ALA A 214 5.33 2.66 -0.12
C ALA A 214 3.99 2.89 -0.83
N GLY A 215 2.88 2.79 -0.10
CA GLY A 215 1.53 3.10 -0.60
C GLY A 215 1.33 4.56 -0.97
N HIS A 216 2.19 5.45 -0.46
CA HIS A 216 2.06 6.88 -0.64
C HIS A 216 3.38 7.52 -1.09
N GLU A 217 3.29 8.59 -1.95
CA GLU A 217 4.37 9.45 -2.39
C GLU A 217 5.49 8.71 -3.15
N ALA A 218 6.64 9.37 -3.36
CA ALA A 218 7.73 8.84 -4.14
C ALA A 218 8.44 7.65 -3.46
N PRO A 219 8.95 6.66 -4.24
CA PRO A 219 9.77 5.60 -3.69
C PRO A 219 11.01 6.13 -2.95
N LEU A 220 11.32 5.51 -1.82
CA LEU A 220 12.59 5.75 -1.13
C LEU A 220 13.73 5.04 -1.85
N ARG A 221 14.80 5.78 -2.11
CA ARG A 221 16.04 5.28 -2.69
C ARG A 221 17.22 5.86 -1.94
N GLY A 222 18.31 5.13 -1.85
CA GLY A 222 19.54 5.62 -1.19
C GLY A 222 20.45 4.49 -0.72
N GLU A 223 21.68 4.87 -0.37
CA GLU A 223 22.73 3.90 0.00
C GLU A 223 22.51 3.28 1.40
N ASN A 224 21.70 3.90 2.25
CA ASN A 224 21.52 3.45 3.64
C ASN A 224 20.05 3.49 4.07
N LEU A 225 19.17 2.83 3.31
CA LEU A 225 17.76 2.73 3.65
C LEU A 225 17.53 1.95 4.94
N ARG A 226 18.39 0.99 5.27
CA ARG A 226 18.35 0.28 6.54
C ARG A 226 18.32 1.25 7.72
N ALA A 227 19.31 2.16 7.81
CA ALA A 227 19.36 3.12 8.92
C ALA A 227 18.19 4.11 8.90
N THR A 228 17.66 4.46 7.72
CA THR A 228 16.45 5.28 7.62
C THR A 228 15.22 4.57 8.21
N LEU A 229 15.05 3.29 7.88
CA LEU A 229 13.94 2.47 8.39
C LEU A 229 14.08 2.19 9.90
N GLU A 230 15.29 1.89 10.39
CA GLU A 230 15.56 1.72 11.81
C GLU A 230 15.21 3.00 12.59
N ARG A 231 15.66 4.17 12.12
CA ARG A 231 15.27 5.47 12.72
C ARG A 231 13.76 5.71 12.70
N ALA A 232 13.08 5.31 11.60
CA ALA A 232 11.62 5.42 11.50
C ALA A 232 10.92 4.55 12.56
N ALA A 233 11.39 3.32 12.78
CA ALA A 233 10.85 2.41 13.80
C ALA A 233 11.09 2.89 15.23
N ASP A 234 12.09 3.71 15.47
CA ASP A 234 12.46 4.20 16.82
C ASP A 234 11.81 5.56 17.17
N LYS A 235 11.31 6.27 16.16
CA LYS A 235 10.66 7.59 16.29
C LYS A 235 9.26 7.51 16.90
N TYR A 236 8.89 7.07 17.99
CA TYR A 236 7.61 7.16 18.75
C TYR A 236 7.56 6.09 19.86
#